data_255e61a318357c499da57ff150fa3036
#
_entry.id   255e61a318357c499da57ff150fa3036
#
_cell.length_a   1.000
_cell.length_b   1.000
_cell.length_c   1.000
_cell.angle_alpha   90.00
_cell.angle_beta   90.00
_cell.angle_gamma   90.00
#
_symmetry.space_group_name_H-M   'P 1'
#
loop_
_entity.id
_entity.type
_entity.pdbx_description
1 polymer ?
#
loop_
_entity_poly.entity_id
_entity_poly.type
_entity_poly.pdbx_seq_one_letter_code
_entity_poly.pdbx_strand_id
1 'polypeptide(L)'
;VLTLVLFMGGICPTFVCADNFEDAVNAINSHNYKTAFKMIVPLAEKGQAAAQLVLGMMYFKGTGVEKNIVEADKWLLISEKLGQEAGKKNRIFVERKMNNDQKVKAHQLAESWLKKQ
;
A
#
# COMPACT_ATOMS: atom_id res chain seq x y z
N VAL A 1 -32.29 19.57 16.00
CA VAL A 1 -32.63 18.16 15.76
C VAL A 1 -32.18 17.74 14.38
N LEU A 2 -32.55 18.49 13.40
CA LEU A 2 -32.13 18.23 12.01
C LEU A 2 -30.60 18.29 11.86
N THR A 3 -30.02 19.23 12.52
CA THR A 3 -28.60 19.46 12.53
C THR A 3 -27.84 18.22 13.01
N LEU A 4 -28.40 17.59 13.99
CA LEU A 4 -27.78 16.41 14.58
C LEU A 4 -27.68 15.27 13.58
N VAL A 5 -28.72 15.06 12.80
CA VAL A 5 -28.76 14.01 11.80
C VAL A 5 -27.69 14.22 10.73
N LEU A 6 -27.58 15.46 10.27
CA LEU A 6 -26.57 15.82 9.27
C LEU A 6 -25.16 15.58 9.79
N PHE A 7 -24.96 15.93 11.02
CA PHE A 7 -23.70 15.77 11.66
C PHE A 7 -23.27 14.30 11.69
N MET A 8 -24.21 13.44 12.01
CA MET A 8 -23.95 12.01 12.00
C MET A 8 -23.53 11.51 10.63
N GLY A 9 -24.17 11.99 9.59
CA GLY A 9 -23.82 11.63 8.24
C GLY A 9 -22.41 12.05 7.87
N GLY A 10 -21.97 13.19 8.36
CA GLY A 10 -20.62 13.66 8.10
C GLY A 10 -19.54 12.83 8.79
N ILE A 11 -19.83 12.35 9.97
CA ILE A 11 -18.89 11.57 10.75
C ILE A 11 -18.68 10.18 10.14
N CYS A 12 -19.75 9.55 9.72
CA CYS A 12 -19.68 8.20 9.19
C CYS A 12 -18.66 8.01 8.06
N PRO A 13 -18.63 8.84 7.03
CA PRO A 13 -17.63 8.70 5.97
C PRO A 13 -16.19 8.79 6.48
N THR A 14 -15.95 9.70 7.39
CA THR A 14 -14.62 9.88 7.96
C THR A 14 -14.20 8.65 8.74
N PHE A 15 -15.10 8.13 9.50
CA PHE A 15 -14.85 6.96 10.32
C PHE A 15 -14.57 5.73 9.46
N VAL A 16 -15.36 5.53 8.42
CA VAL A 16 -15.18 4.43 7.48
C VAL A 16 -13.79 4.50 6.81
N CYS A 17 -13.34 5.69 6.43
CA CYS A 17 -12.02 5.87 5.84
C CYS A 17 -10.90 5.49 6.81
N ALA A 18 -11.06 5.79 8.09
CA ALA A 18 -10.07 5.45 9.11
C ALA A 18 -9.99 3.94 9.33
N ASP A 19 -11.11 3.23 9.21
CA ASP A 19 -11.18 1.80 9.46
C ASP A 19 -10.66 0.95 8.31
N ASN A 20 -10.56 1.52 7.11
CA ASN A 20 -10.21 0.76 5.91
C ASN A 20 -8.87 0.04 5.99
N PHE A 21 -7.87 0.64 6.59
CA PHE A 21 -6.56 0.00 6.71
C PHE A 21 -6.60 -1.15 7.69
N GLU A 22 -7.24 -0.97 8.83
CA GLU A 22 -7.39 -2.01 9.82
C GLU A 22 -8.20 -3.17 9.28
N ASP A 23 -9.28 -2.89 8.56
CA ASP A 23 -10.08 -3.91 7.91
C ASP A 23 -9.27 -4.71 6.88
N ALA A 24 -8.40 -4.04 6.15
CA ALA A 24 -7.50 -4.71 5.20
C ALA A 24 -6.53 -5.64 5.92
N VAL A 25 -5.97 -5.19 7.05
CA VAL A 25 -5.08 -6.02 7.87
C VAL A 25 -5.85 -7.23 8.42
N ASN A 26 -7.07 -7.03 8.87
CA ASN A 26 -7.93 -8.12 9.34
C ASN A 26 -8.21 -9.14 8.23
N ALA A 27 -8.42 -8.67 7.01
CA ALA A 27 -8.60 -9.55 5.87
C ALA A 27 -7.34 -10.38 5.58
N ILE A 28 -6.15 -9.77 5.73
CA ILE A 28 -4.88 -10.49 5.58
C ILE A 28 -4.77 -11.57 6.66
N ASN A 29 -5.07 -11.23 7.90
CA ASN A 29 -4.99 -12.16 9.02
C ASN A 29 -5.97 -13.33 8.87
N SER A 30 -7.07 -13.10 8.17
CA SER A 30 -8.06 -14.12 7.86
C SER A 30 -7.76 -14.87 6.55
N HIS A 31 -6.61 -14.62 5.95
CA HIS A 31 -6.18 -15.21 4.68
C HIS A 31 -7.08 -14.83 3.49
N ASN A 32 -7.84 -13.76 3.63
CA ASN A 32 -8.71 -13.24 2.57
C ASN A 32 -7.93 -12.22 1.74
N TYR A 33 -6.91 -12.70 1.04
CA TYR A 33 -5.93 -11.85 0.39
C TYR A 33 -6.47 -11.03 -0.78
N LYS A 34 -7.42 -11.58 -1.54
CA LYS A 34 -8.02 -10.83 -2.65
C LYS A 34 -8.76 -9.60 -2.15
N THR A 35 -9.55 -9.76 -1.10
CA THR A 35 -10.26 -8.65 -0.47
C THR A 35 -9.28 -7.65 0.10
N ALA A 36 -8.26 -8.13 0.81
CA ALA A 36 -7.22 -7.27 1.37
C ALA A 36 -6.54 -6.43 0.30
N PHE A 37 -6.17 -7.05 -0.83
CA PHE A 37 -5.54 -6.35 -1.94
C PHE A 37 -6.42 -5.20 -2.46
N LYS A 38 -7.70 -5.48 -2.68
CA LYS A 38 -8.65 -4.47 -3.15
C LYS A 38 -8.80 -3.30 -2.19
N MET A 39 -8.64 -3.55 -0.89
CA MET A 39 -8.72 -2.51 0.13
C MET A 39 -7.41 -1.73 0.26
N ILE A 40 -6.27 -2.39 0.12
CA ILE A 40 -4.95 -1.78 0.27
C ILE A 40 -4.60 -0.85 -0.89
N VAL A 41 -4.94 -1.24 -2.13
CA VAL A 41 -4.57 -0.46 -3.31
C VAL A 41 -4.99 1.02 -3.21
N PRO A 42 -6.25 1.36 -2.95
CA PRO A 42 -6.64 2.76 -2.87
C PRO A 42 -5.95 3.52 -1.73
N LEU A 43 -5.65 2.87 -0.62
CA LEU A 43 -4.94 3.50 0.49
C LEU A 43 -3.49 3.81 0.12
N ALA A 44 -2.83 2.88 -0.55
CA ALA A 44 -1.47 3.08 -1.05
C ALA A 44 -1.42 4.22 -2.09
N GLU A 45 -2.38 4.25 -3.00
CA GLU A 45 -2.49 5.29 -4.02
C GLU A 45 -2.71 6.68 -3.42
N LYS A 46 -3.37 6.76 -2.28
CA LYS A 46 -3.59 8.03 -1.55
C LYS A 46 -2.37 8.48 -0.76
N GLY A 47 -1.30 7.69 -0.73
CA GLY A 47 -0.08 8.08 -0.06
C GLY A 47 0.12 7.53 1.35
N GLN A 48 -0.69 6.58 1.77
CA GLN A 48 -0.53 5.98 3.10
C GLN A 48 0.66 5.02 3.08
N ALA A 49 1.76 5.40 3.75
CA ALA A 49 3.01 4.67 3.70
C ALA A 49 2.90 3.24 4.23
N ALA A 50 2.10 3.02 5.26
CA ALA A 50 1.87 1.68 5.80
C ALA A 50 1.16 0.77 4.78
N ALA A 51 0.20 1.32 4.05
CA ALA A 51 -0.50 0.57 3.01
C ALA A 51 0.44 0.24 1.84
N GLN A 52 1.32 1.17 1.49
CA GLN A 52 2.32 0.96 0.44
C GLN A 52 3.29 -0.16 0.81
N LEU A 53 3.69 -0.23 2.07
CA LEU A 53 4.53 -1.31 2.58
C LEU A 53 3.83 -2.66 2.40
N VAL A 54 2.58 -2.74 2.83
CA VAL A 54 1.78 -3.97 2.71
C VAL A 54 1.60 -4.35 1.25
N LEU A 55 1.28 -3.37 0.39
CA LEU A 55 1.08 -3.60 -1.04
C LEU A 55 2.36 -4.15 -1.70
N GLY A 56 3.51 -3.56 -1.36
CA GLY A 56 4.80 -4.03 -1.85
C GLY A 56 5.05 -5.49 -1.48
N MET A 57 4.74 -5.86 -0.24
CA MET A 57 4.92 -7.24 0.21
C MET A 57 3.92 -8.21 -0.43
N MET A 58 2.70 -7.75 -0.71
CA MET A 58 1.71 -8.57 -1.43
C MET A 58 2.19 -8.88 -2.85
N TYR A 59 2.73 -7.90 -3.56
CA TYR A 59 3.33 -8.14 -4.87
C TYR A 59 4.54 -9.06 -4.81
N PHE A 60 5.36 -8.92 -3.78
CA PHE A 60 6.54 -9.76 -3.62
C PHE A 60 6.18 -11.22 -3.38
N LYS A 61 5.18 -11.46 -2.54
CA LYS A 61 4.75 -12.82 -2.19
C LYS A 61 3.74 -13.40 -3.17
N GLY A 62 3.08 -12.57 -3.96
CA GLY A 62 1.99 -13.01 -4.82
C GLY A 62 0.73 -13.36 -4.02
N THR A 63 0.44 -12.60 -2.97
CA THR A 63 -0.74 -12.82 -2.13
C THR A 63 -1.85 -11.85 -2.52
N GLY A 64 -2.96 -12.37 -3.03
CA GLY A 64 -4.09 -11.59 -3.49
C GLY A 64 -3.90 -10.94 -4.86
N VAL A 65 -2.70 -11.06 -5.43
CA VAL A 65 -2.32 -10.49 -6.71
C VAL A 65 -1.21 -11.36 -7.30
N GLU A 66 -1.03 -11.32 -8.59
CA GLU A 66 0.07 -12.01 -9.24
C GLU A 66 1.41 -11.41 -8.81
N LYS A 67 2.38 -12.28 -8.52
CA LYS A 67 3.71 -11.89 -8.08
C LYS A 67 4.38 -10.97 -9.11
N ASN A 68 4.90 -9.84 -8.64
CA ASN A 68 5.59 -8.87 -9.49
C ASN A 68 6.65 -8.16 -8.68
N ILE A 69 7.91 -8.54 -8.89
CA ILE A 69 9.02 -8.03 -8.09
C ILE A 69 9.30 -6.54 -8.36
N VAL A 70 9.04 -6.06 -9.56
CA VAL A 70 9.21 -4.64 -9.91
C VAL A 70 8.17 -3.78 -9.20
N GLU A 71 6.91 -4.20 -9.21
CA GLU A 71 5.86 -3.50 -8.47
C GLU A 71 6.12 -3.56 -6.96
N ALA A 72 6.63 -4.69 -6.47
CA ALA A 72 6.99 -4.82 -5.07
C ALA A 72 8.02 -3.77 -4.66
N ASP A 73 9.13 -3.69 -5.39
CA ASP A 73 10.20 -2.76 -5.09
C ASP A 73 9.75 -1.30 -5.24
N LYS A 74 8.97 -1.00 -6.26
CA LYS A 74 8.38 0.32 -6.46
C LYS A 74 7.62 0.79 -5.21
N TRP A 75 6.70 -0.02 -4.73
CA TRP A 75 5.87 0.36 -3.58
C TRP A 75 6.67 0.43 -2.28
N LEU A 76 7.66 -0.46 -2.11
CA LEU A 76 8.54 -0.41 -0.95
C LEU A 76 9.41 0.85 -0.95
N LEU A 77 9.91 1.27 -2.12
CA LEU A 77 10.68 2.50 -2.25
C LEU A 77 9.83 3.74 -1.94
N ILE A 78 8.60 3.77 -2.45
CA ILE A 78 7.68 4.87 -2.17
C ILE A 78 7.40 4.94 -0.66
N SER A 79 7.11 3.80 -0.06
CA SER A 79 6.86 3.69 1.38
C SER A 79 8.04 4.21 2.21
N GLU A 80 9.25 3.83 1.85
CA GLU A 80 10.47 4.33 2.48
C GLU A 80 10.57 5.84 2.39
N LYS A 81 10.34 6.39 1.19
CA LYS A 81 10.43 7.83 0.96
C LYS A 81 9.36 8.62 1.72
N LEU A 82 8.24 8.01 1.99
CA LEU A 82 7.17 8.64 2.75
C LEU A 82 7.26 8.36 4.26
N GLY A 83 8.40 7.86 4.72
CA GLY A 83 8.72 7.80 6.14
C GLY A 83 8.50 6.45 6.82
N GLN A 84 8.17 5.42 6.07
CA GLN A 84 8.00 4.08 6.64
C GLN A 84 9.34 3.34 6.64
N GLU A 85 9.98 3.27 7.79
CA GLU A 85 11.32 2.70 7.90
C GLU A 85 11.38 1.21 7.50
N ALA A 86 10.34 0.47 7.80
CA ALA A 86 10.24 -0.93 7.39
C ALA A 86 10.27 -1.08 5.86
N GLY A 87 9.86 -0.05 5.12
CA GLY A 87 9.95 -0.03 3.66
C GLY A 87 11.39 -0.23 3.17
N LYS A 88 12.33 0.48 3.78
CA LYS A 88 13.74 0.37 3.43
C LYS A 88 14.28 -1.05 3.65
N LYS A 89 14.01 -1.62 4.80
CA LYS A 89 14.48 -2.96 5.15
C LYS A 89 13.94 -4.01 4.17
N ASN A 90 12.65 -3.94 3.89
CA ASN A 90 12.03 -4.87 2.97
C ASN A 90 12.49 -4.67 1.53
N ARG A 91 12.69 -3.41 1.12
CA ARG A 91 13.21 -3.10 -0.21
C ARG A 91 14.58 -3.73 -0.44
N ILE A 92 15.50 -3.55 0.51
CA ILE A 92 16.85 -4.12 0.41
C ILE A 92 16.76 -5.65 0.24
N PHE A 93 15.87 -6.28 0.98
CA PHE A 93 15.66 -7.72 0.87
C PHE A 93 15.15 -8.12 -0.52
N VAL A 94 14.20 -7.38 -1.06
CA VAL A 94 13.62 -7.64 -2.39
C VAL A 94 14.66 -7.40 -3.48
N GLU A 95 15.41 -6.30 -3.41
CA GLU A 95 16.42 -5.95 -4.41
C GLU A 95 17.53 -6.98 -4.56
N ARG A 96 17.81 -7.75 -3.52
CA ARG A 96 18.79 -8.85 -3.61
C ARG A 96 18.35 -9.94 -4.59
N LYS A 97 17.07 -9.98 -4.93
CA LYS A 97 16.50 -10.96 -5.85
C LYS A 97 16.24 -10.38 -7.23
N MET A 98 16.64 -9.13 -7.45
CA MET A 98 16.38 -8.41 -8.69
C MET A 98 17.65 -8.24 -9.50
N ASN A 99 17.51 -8.23 -10.83
CA ASN A 99 18.58 -7.79 -11.72
C ASN A 99 18.57 -6.25 -11.85
N ASN A 100 19.60 -5.70 -12.49
CA ASN A 100 19.75 -4.25 -12.61
C ASN A 100 18.60 -3.60 -13.38
N ASP A 101 18.13 -4.22 -14.44
CA ASP A 101 17.04 -3.67 -15.26
C ASP A 101 15.75 -3.56 -14.44
N GLN A 102 15.46 -4.56 -13.62
CA GLN A 102 14.30 -4.55 -12.73
C GLN A 102 14.40 -3.43 -11.70
N LYS A 103 15.58 -3.25 -11.09
CA LYS A 103 15.81 -2.17 -10.11
C LYS A 103 15.61 -0.81 -10.76
N VAL A 104 16.21 -0.58 -11.91
CA VAL A 104 16.08 0.69 -12.64
C VAL A 104 14.61 0.96 -12.95
N LYS A 105 13.89 -0.05 -13.42
CA LYS A 105 12.47 0.10 -13.75
C LYS A 105 11.64 0.46 -12.52
N ALA A 106 11.86 -0.24 -11.41
CA ALA A 106 11.13 0.02 -10.17
C ALA A 106 11.39 1.44 -9.66
N HIS A 107 12.64 1.89 -9.70
CA HIS A 107 13.00 3.25 -9.28
C HIS A 107 12.36 4.31 -10.16
N GLN A 108 12.36 4.11 -11.47
CA GLN A 108 11.71 5.03 -12.41
C GLN A 108 10.21 5.14 -12.13
N LEU A 109 9.55 4.01 -11.88
CA LEU A 109 8.13 3.99 -11.57
C LEU A 109 7.83 4.68 -10.24
N ALA A 110 8.67 4.46 -9.24
CA ALA A 110 8.51 5.10 -7.94
C ALA A 110 8.67 6.61 -8.04
N GLU A 111 9.70 7.08 -8.73
CA GLU A 111 9.92 8.52 -8.92
C GLU A 111 8.77 9.17 -9.68
N SER A 112 8.29 8.49 -10.73
CA SER A 112 7.16 8.98 -11.50
C SER A 112 5.91 9.11 -10.63
N TRP A 113 5.67 8.15 -9.76
CA TRP A 113 4.55 8.21 -8.83
C TRP A 113 4.70 9.38 -7.84
N LEU A 114 5.89 9.53 -7.26
CA LEU A 114 6.16 10.59 -6.29
C LEU A 114 6.02 11.99 -6.88
N LYS A 115 6.39 12.17 -8.15
CA LYS A 115 6.26 13.46 -8.83
C LYS A 115 4.83 13.89 -9.05
N LYS A 116 3.90 12.95 -9.10
CA LYS A 116 2.48 13.24 -9.31
C LYS A 116 1.75 13.64 -8.03
N GLN A 117 2.40 13.52 -6.88
CA GLN A 117 1.81 13.91 -5.62
C GLN A 117 2.07 15.41 -5.32
#